data_ea349f623a3686aebab52c81a8938100
#
_entry.id   ea349f623a3686aebab52c81a8938100
#
_cell.length_a   1.000
_cell.length_b   1.000
_cell.length_c   1.000
_cell.angle_alpha   90.00
_cell.angle_beta   90.00
_cell.angle_gamma   90.00
#
_symmetry.space_group_name_H-M   'P 1'
#
loop_
_entity.id
_entity.type
_entity.pdbx_description
1 polymer ?
#
loop_
_entity_poly.entity_id
_entity_poly.type
_entity_poly.pdbx_seq_one_letter_code
_entity_poly.pdbx_strand_id
1 'polypeptide(L)' 'MKKYQVAIIGTNIGAKHFEDFQKVSERFNVHTLCGLTREAIDKILQSNTETKVSLNFDDVLKVKEIDIIDI' A
#
# COMPACT_ATOMS: atom_id res chain seq x y z
N MET A 1 2.68 20.20 -3.41
CA MET A 1 1.55 19.53 -4.08
C MET A 1 1.04 18.38 -3.23
N LYS A 2 -0.24 18.20 -3.22
CA LYS A 2 -0.85 17.11 -2.48
C LYS A 2 -0.61 15.78 -3.19
N LYS A 3 -0.15 14.80 -2.45
CA LYS A 3 -0.04 13.44 -2.96
C LYS A 3 -1.32 12.68 -2.71
N TYR A 4 -1.68 11.81 -3.63
CA TYR A 4 -2.78 10.89 -3.42
C TYR A 4 -2.33 9.72 -2.55
N GLN A 5 -3.12 9.38 -1.56
CA GLN A 5 -2.82 8.29 -0.65
C GLN A 5 -3.43 7.01 -1.18
N VAL A 6 -2.59 6.01 -1.40
CA VAL A 6 -3.00 4.75 -2.04
C VAL A 6 -2.94 3.61 -1.05
N ALA A 7 -3.96 2.77 -1.05
CA ALA A 7 -3.93 1.49 -0.36
C ALA A 7 -3.87 0.38 -1.42
N ILE A 8 -2.89 -0.49 -1.31
CA ILE A 8 -2.74 -1.63 -2.22
C ILE A 8 -3.26 -2.88 -1.52
N ILE A 9 -4.16 -3.58 -2.17
CA ILE A 9 -4.74 -4.81 -1.63
C ILE A 9 -4.21 -6.00 -2.41
N GLY A 10 -3.57 -6.92 -1.71
CA GLY A 10 -2.97 -8.11 -2.29
C GLY A 10 -1.46 -8.00 -2.37
N THR A 11 -0.79 -9.15 -2.41
CA THR A 11 0.67 -9.20 -2.37
C THR A 11 1.31 -9.85 -3.60
N ASN A 12 0.53 -10.42 -4.51
CA ASN A 12 1.07 -10.94 -5.77
C ASN A 12 1.23 -9.82 -6.78
N ILE A 13 0.11 -9.37 -7.35
CA ILE A 13 0.11 -8.23 -8.26
C ILE A 13 0.47 -6.96 -7.50
N GLY A 14 0.13 -6.91 -6.22
CA GLY A 14 0.43 -5.77 -5.35
C GLY A 14 1.91 -5.43 -5.26
N ALA A 15 2.78 -6.43 -5.34
CA ALA A 15 4.22 -6.19 -5.32
C ALA A 15 4.65 -5.35 -6.53
N LYS A 16 4.11 -5.67 -7.69
CA LYS A 16 4.38 -4.92 -8.92
C LYS A 16 3.80 -3.51 -8.82
N HIS A 17 2.59 -3.38 -8.31
CA HIS A 17 1.95 -2.08 -8.14
C HIS A 17 2.70 -1.21 -7.14
N PHE A 18 3.17 -1.79 -6.06
CA PHE A 18 3.95 -1.05 -5.08
C PHE A 18 5.20 -0.46 -5.73
N GLU A 19 5.91 -1.26 -6.51
CA GLU A 19 7.09 -0.81 -7.24
C GLU A 19 6.74 0.31 -8.22
N ASP A 20 5.65 0.14 -8.96
CA ASP A 20 5.22 1.15 -9.93
C ASP A 20 4.86 2.47 -9.26
N PHE A 21 4.17 2.44 -8.10
CA PHE A 21 3.86 3.66 -7.37
C PHE A 21 5.11 4.35 -6.83
N GLN A 22 6.14 3.60 -6.50
CA GLN A 22 7.40 4.21 -6.06
C GLN A 22 8.04 5.04 -7.16
N LYS A 23 7.86 4.67 -8.41
CA LYS A 23 8.39 5.41 -9.55
C LYS A 23 7.67 6.75 -9.76
N VAL A 24 6.47 6.88 -9.24
CA VAL A 24 5.68 8.13 -9.33
C VAL A 24 5.41 8.69 -7.93
N SER A 25 6.39 8.58 -7.06
CA SER A 25 6.25 8.96 -5.65
C SER A 25 6.01 10.45 -5.45
N GLU A 26 6.22 11.26 -6.47
CA GLU A 26 5.90 12.68 -6.41
C GLU A 26 4.39 12.94 -6.33
N ARG A 27 3.59 12.02 -6.88
CA ARG A 27 2.14 12.17 -6.97
C ARG A 27 1.39 11.22 -6.06
N PHE A 28 1.98 10.07 -5.77
CA PHE A 28 1.32 9.00 -5.02
C PHE A 28 2.17 8.56 -3.84
N ASN A 29 1.52 8.36 -2.72
CA ASN A 29 2.15 7.77 -1.55
C ASN A 29 1.41 6.48 -1.23
N VAL A 30 2.13 5.36 -1.12
CA VAL A 30 1.51 4.11 -0.71
C VAL A 30 1.33 4.16 0.80
N HIS A 31 0.12 4.52 1.21
CA HIS A 31 -0.22 4.70 2.61
C HIS A 31 -0.27 3.36 3.35
N THR A 32 -0.90 2.37 2.71
CA THR A 32 -1.14 1.07 3.34
C THR A 32 -0.97 -0.05 2.34
N LEU A 33 -0.36 -1.14 2.77
CA LEU A 33 -0.29 -2.38 2.01
C LEU A 33 -1.03 -3.45 2.80
N CYS A 34 -2.05 -4.03 2.19
CA CYS A 34 -2.88 -5.05 2.81
C CYS A 34 -2.61 -6.40 2.16
N GLY A 35 -2.42 -7.44 2.97
CA GLY A 35 -2.17 -8.78 2.49
C GLY A 35 -2.70 -9.83 3.44
N LEU A 36 -2.58 -11.10 3.06
CA LEU A 36 -3.07 -12.21 3.86
C LEU A 36 -2.09 -12.59 4.97
N THR A 37 -0.79 -12.39 4.75
CA THR A 37 0.22 -12.72 5.75
C THR A 37 1.21 -11.58 5.91
N ARG A 38 1.75 -11.45 7.11
CA ARG A 38 2.77 -10.45 7.41
C ARG A 38 4.04 -10.69 6.60
N GLU A 39 4.40 -11.95 6.42
CA GLU A 39 5.60 -12.31 5.69
C GLU A 39 5.57 -11.82 4.24
N ALA A 40 4.43 -12.00 3.56
CA ALA A 40 4.29 -11.55 2.19
C ALA A 40 4.39 -10.04 2.08
N ILE A 41 3.84 -9.32 3.05
CA ILE A 41 3.90 -7.86 3.09
C ILE A 41 5.33 -7.40 3.34
N ASP A 42 6.02 -8.01 4.28
CA ASP A 42 7.38 -7.63 4.64
C ASP A 42 8.34 -7.81 3.47
N LYS A 43 8.14 -8.84 2.65
CA LYS A 43 8.95 -9.06 1.45
C LYS A 43 8.83 -7.90 0.46
N ILE A 44 7.65 -7.31 0.36
CA ILE A 44 7.42 -6.19 -0.54
C ILE A 44 8.00 -4.91 0.04
N LEU A 45 7.77 -4.66 1.32
CA LEU A 45 8.21 -3.42 1.95
C LEU A 45 9.71 -3.36 2.16
N GLN A 46 10.32 -4.52 2.42
CA GLN A 46 11.75 -4.60 2.74
C GLN A 46 12.09 -3.65 3.89
N SER A 47 12.86 -2.60 3.63
CA SER A 47 13.25 -1.64 4.65
C SER A 47 12.35 -0.41 4.72
N ASN A 48 11.28 -0.37 3.95
CA ASN A 48 10.35 0.75 3.97
C ASN A 48 9.51 0.72 5.25
N THR A 49 9.64 1.76 6.07
CA THR A 49 8.92 1.86 7.34
C THR A 49 7.79 2.87 7.30
N GLU A 50 7.61 3.57 6.19
CA GLU A 50 6.59 4.62 6.08
C GLU A 50 5.22 4.07 5.69
N THR A 51 5.18 2.97 4.96
CA THR A 51 3.93 2.35 4.54
C THR A 51 3.35 1.53 5.68
N LYS A 52 2.10 1.75 6.00
CA LYS A 52 1.40 0.99 7.03
C LYS A 52 1.01 -0.39 6.52
N VAL A 53 0.86 -1.32 7.42
CA VAL A 53 0.54 -2.71 7.11
C VAL A 53 -0.82 -3.04 7.68
N SER A 54 -1.64 -3.74 6.89
CA SER A 54 -2.91 -4.27 7.37
C SER A 54 -3.09 -5.71 6.89
N LEU A 55 -3.64 -6.53 7.75
CA LEU A 55 -4.05 -7.90 7.41
C LEU A 55 -5.56 -8.00 7.26
N ASN A 56 -6.26 -6.89 7.41
CA ASN A 56 -7.71 -6.84 7.36
C ASN A 56 -8.17 -5.78 6.37
N PHE A 57 -8.80 -6.23 5.29
CA PHE A 57 -9.30 -5.35 4.24
C PHE A 57 -10.33 -4.33 4.78
N ASP A 58 -11.18 -4.77 5.70
CA ASP A 58 -12.22 -3.88 6.25
C ASP A 58 -11.61 -2.69 6.99
N ASP A 59 -10.49 -2.90 7.69
CA ASP A 59 -9.80 -1.82 8.37
C ASP A 59 -9.27 -0.79 7.38
N VAL A 60 -8.82 -1.25 6.22
CA VAL A 60 -8.32 -0.35 5.17
C VAL A 60 -9.44 0.55 4.66
N LEU A 61 -10.63 0.00 4.50
CA LEU A 61 -11.79 0.75 4.01
C LEU A 61 -12.22 1.86 4.96
N LYS A 62 -11.85 1.77 6.23
CA LYS A 62 -12.21 2.76 7.24
C LYS A 62 -11.24 3.92 7.34
N VAL A 63 -10.10 3.84 6.66
CA VAL A 63 -9.08 4.89 6.73
C VAL A 63 -9.48 6.03 5.81
N LYS A 64 -9.79 7.18 6.41
CA LYS A 64 -10.29 8.34 5.66
C LYS A 64 -9.24 9.01 4.80
N GLU A 65 -7.98 8.86 5.14
CA GLU A 65 -6.87 9.48 4.42
C GLU A 65 -6.61 8.84 3.07
N ILE A 66 -7.12 7.62 2.84
CA ILE A 66 -6.87 6.90 1.59
C ILE A 66 -7.76 7.46 0.48
N ASP A 67 -7.13 7.86 -0.61
CA ASP A 67 -7.82 8.39 -1.79
C ASP A 67 -8.12 7.32 -2.83
N ILE A 68 -7.24 6.33 -2.95
CA ILE A 68 -7.31 5.31 -3.99
C ILE A 68 -7.11 3.94 -3.36
N ILE A 69 -7.94 2.99 -3.75
CA ILE A 69 -7.76 1.58 -3.37
C ILE A 69 -7.44 0.80 -4.64
N ASP A 70 -6.27 0.19 -4.65
CA ASP A 70 -5.78 -0.59 -5.78
C ASP A 70 -5.87 -2.08 -5.46
N ILE A 71 -6.73 -2.77 -6.18
CA ILE A 71 -7.00 -4.19 -5.98
C ILE A 71 -6.40 -5.02 -7.10
#